data_78f5d005f66ecccd4be5e3af231cf483
#
_entry.id   78f5d005f66ecccd4be5e3af231cf483
#
_cell.length_a   1.000
_cell.length_b   1.000
_cell.length_c   1.000
_cell.angle_alpha   90.00
_cell.angle_beta   90.00
_cell.angle_gamma   90.00
#
_symmetry.space_group_name_H-M   'P 1'
#
loop_
_entity.id
_entity.type
_entity.pdbx_description
1 polymer ?
#
loop_
_entity_poly.entity_id
_entity_poly.type
_entity_poly.pdbx_seq_one_letter_code
_entity_poly.pdbx_strand_id
1 'polypeptide(L)'
;MNSICFDTETTGLHPNGSDPDEILTISIIGRDGSVLLDERFRPTVKTEWPHASAVNGIYPEDVADLPTIETAIPRLREIFAGADEIIGYNVGFDLGFLSAVGV
;
A
#
# COMPACT_ATOMS: atom_id res chain seq x y z
N MET A 1 1.67 -2.90 24.22
CA MET A 1 0.85 -2.47 23.06
C MET A 1 1.65 -2.57 21.79
N ASN A 2 1.09 -3.20 20.79
CA ASN A 2 1.75 -3.37 19.49
C ASN A 2 1.24 -2.32 18.49
N SER A 3 1.92 -1.19 18.44
CA SER A 3 1.59 -0.08 17.55
C SER A 3 2.40 -0.18 16.26
N ILE A 4 1.76 0.09 15.13
CA ILE A 4 2.43 0.19 13.84
C ILE A 4 2.13 1.54 13.20
N CYS A 5 3.14 2.06 12.48
CA CYS A 5 2.97 3.20 11.59
C CYS A 5 2.99 2.68 10.16
N PHE A 6 2.01 3.07 9.33
CA PHE A 6 2.05 2.66 7.94
C PHE A 6 1.65 3.78 7.00
N ASP A 7 2.14 3.67 5.78
CA ASP A 7 1.91 4.63 4.72
C ASP A 7 1.88 3.90 3.38
N THR A 8 1.08 4.40 2.46
CA THR A 8 0.99 3.87 1.10
C THR A 8 1.20 4.98 0.07
N GLU A 9 1.71 4.58 -1.10
CA GLU A 9 1.60 5.38 -2.32
C GLU A 9 0.73 4.60 -3.29
N THR A 10 -0.13 5.32 -4.03
CA THR A 10 -1.15 4.70 -4.88
C THR A 10 -1.19 5.33 -6.26
N THR A 11 -1.91 4.68 -7.19
CA THR A 11 -2.09 5.23 -8.55
C THR A 11 -3.14 6.35 -8.60
N GLY A 12 -3.93 6.53 -7.55
CA GLY A 12 -4.97 7.55 -7.48
C GLY A 12 -5.76 7.49 -6.18
N LEU A 13 -6.98 7.99 -6.19
CA LEU A 13 -7.78 8.23 -4.98
C LEU A 13 -8.92 7.23 -4.77
N HIS A 14 -9.22 6.38 -5.75
CA HIS A 14 -10.44 5.57 -5.74
C HIS A 14 -10.13 4.07 -5.80
N PRO A 15 -10.11 3.38 -4.64
CA PRO A 15 -9.73 1.96 -4.59
C PRO A 15 -10.83 1.00 -5.08
N ASN A 16 -12.03 1.48 -5.31
CA ASN A 16 -13.19 0.66 -5.67
C ASN A 16 -13.75 1.06 -7.04
N GLY A 17 -14.61 0.21 -7.60
CA GLY A 17 -15.25 0.45 -8.87
C GLY A 17 -14.72 -0.44 -9.98
N SER A 18 -15.09 -0.14 -11.22
CA SER A 18 -14.72 -0.94 -12.39
C SER A 18 -13.31 -0.66 -12.90
N ASP A 19 -12.74 0.49 -12.54
CA ASP A 19 -11.37 0.89 -12.90
C ASP A 19 -10.67 1.39 -11.63
N PRO A 20 -10.40 0.50 -10.67
CA PRO A 20 -9.89 0.92 -9.36
C PRO A 20 -8.46 1.38 -9.43
N ASP A 21 -8.13 2.35 -8.58
CA ASP A 21 -6.74 2.67 -8.29
C ASP A 21 -6.12 1.62 -7.37
N GLU A 22 -4.80 1.53 -7.39
CA GLU A 22 -4.07 0.44 -6.76
C GLU A 22 -2.89 0.96 -5.94
N ILE A 23 -2.48 0.15 -4.96
CA ILE A 23 -1.31 0.43 -4.13
C ILE A 23 -0.03 0.21 -4.94
N LEU A 24 0.87 1.19 -4.90
CA LEU A 24 2.21 1.11 -5.50
C LEU A 24 3.28 0.78 -4.46
N THR A 25 3.15 1.34 -3.24
CA THR A 25 4.11 1.06 -2.16
C THR A 25 3.40 0.92 -0.84
N ILE A 26 3.96 0.09 0.05
CA ILE A 26 3.58 0.01 1.46
C ILE A 26 4.83 0.07 2.30
N SER A 27 4.83 0.95 3.30
CA SER A 27 5.87 1.02 4.33
C SER A 27 5.22 0.85 5.69
N ILE A 28 5.68 -0.09 6.49
CA ILE A 28 5.17 -0.37 7.83
C ILE A 28 6.35 -0.43 8.80
N ILE A 29 6.24 0.36 9.86
CA ILE A 29 7.27 0.46 10.89
C ILE A 29 6.64 0.10 12.22
N GLY A 30 7.32 -0.75 13.00
CA GLY A 30 6.89 -1.11 14.35
C GLY A 30 7.19 -0.01 15.36
N ARG A 31 6.66 -0.18 16.58
CA ARG A 31 6.80 0.79 17.66
C ARG A 31 8.25 1.09 18.02
N ASP A 32 9.13 0.10 17.89
CA ASP A 32 10.54 0.23 18.19
C ASP A 32 11.38 0.82 17.04
N GLY A 33 10.71 1.21 15.94
CA GLY A 33 11.36 1.74 14.75
C GLY A 33 11.81 0.67 13.75
N SER A 34 11.59 -0.61 14.04
CA SER A 34 11.94 -1.67 13.10
C SER A 34 11.04 -1.64 11.86
N VAL A 35 11.62 -1.93 10.71
CA VAL A 35 10.87 -2.02 9.43
C VAL A 35 10.22 -3.39 9.35
N LEU A 36 8.89 -3.43 9.35
CA LEU A 36 8.11 -4.67 9.24
C LEU A 36 7.85 -5.03 7.78
N LEU A 37 7.64 -4.02 6.94
CA LEU A 37 7.45 -4.16 5.50
C LEU A 37 7.85 -2.85 4.83
N ASP A 38 8.52 -2.93 3.67
CA ASP A 38 8.85 -1.76 2.86
C ASP A 38 9.01 -2.26 1.41
N GLU A 39 7.89 -2.27 0.67
CA GLU A 39 7.86 -2.88 -0.65
C GLU A 39 7.10 -2.05 -1.67
N ARG A 40 7.50 -2.21 -2.94
CA ARG A 40 6.82 -1.68 -4.11
C ARG A 40 6.16 -2.81 -4.89
N PHE A 41 5.05 -2.47 -5.58
CA PHE A 41 4.26 -3.45 -6.31
C PHE A 41 3.92 -2.97 -7.71
N ARG A 42 3.76 -3.92 -8.62
CA ARG A 42 3.23 -3.65 -9.95
C ARG A 42 1.69 -3.70 -9.90
N PRO A 43 1.00 -2.64 -10.35
CA PRO A 43 -0.46 -2.67 -10.46
C PRO A 43 -0.95 -3.71 -11.45
N THR A 44 -2.15 -4.24 -11.22
CA THR A 44 -2.77 -5.25 -12.09
C THR A 44 -3.78 -4.66 -13.08
N VAL A 45 -4.37 -3.51 -12.77
CA VAL A 45 -5.39 -2.84 -13.58
C VAL A 45 -4.83 -1.59 -14.26
N LYS A 46 -4.22 -0.71 -13.48
CA LYS A 46 -3.68 0.55 -13.99
C LYS A 46 -2.39 0.34 -14.78
N THR A 47 -2.30 0.94 -15.96
CA THR A 47 -1.11 0.90 -16.81
C THR A 47 -0.32 2.22 -16.78
N GLU A 48 -0.96 3.31 -16.36
CA GLU A 48 -0.32 4.62 -16.18
C GLU A 48 -1.09 5.44 -15.14
N TRP A 49 -0.40 6.37 -14.49
CA TRP A 49 -0.97 7.24 -13.47
C TRP A 49 -0.22 8.58 -13.42
N PRO A 50 -0.36 9.40 -14.47
CA PRO A 50 0.46 10.62 -14.59
C PRO A 50 0.25 11.62 -13.47
N HIS A 51 -0.97 11.78 -12.94
CA HIS A 51 -1.21 12.67 -11.80
C HIS A 51 -0.51 12.18 -10.54
N ALA A 52 -0.65 10.90 -10.23
CA ALA A 52 0.00 10.32 -9.06
C ALA A 52 1.52 10.33 -9.21
N SER A 53 2.05 10.02 -10.40
CA SER A 53 3.49 10.07 -10.68
C SER A 53 4.07 11.45 -10.41
N ALA A 54 3.34 12.51 -10.75
CA ALA A 54 3.78 13.88 -10.50
C ALA A 54 3.91 14.20 -9.00
N VAL A 55 3.14 13.49 -8.15
CA VAL A 55 3.14 13.68 -6.70
C VAL A 55 4.13 12.74 -6.00
N ASN A 56 4.07 11.45 -6.31
CA ASN A 56 4.84 10.43 -5.59
C ASN A 56 6.16 10.02 -6.26
N GLY A 57 6.40 10.45 -7.51
CA GLY A 57 7.63 10.15 -8.22
C GLY A 57 7.77 8.70 -8.69
N ILE A 58 6.69 7.93 -8.66
CA ILE A 58 6.68 6.52 -9.08
C ILE A 58 6.04 6.43 -10.46
N TYR A 59 6.80 5.91 -11.42
CA TYR A 59 6.37 5.79 -12.81
C TYR A 59 6.15 4.32 -13.16
N PRO A 60 5.34 4.02 -14.22
CA PRO A 60 5.10 2.63 -14.62
C PRO A 60 6.35 1.79 -14.82
N GLU A 61 7.38 2.36 -15.42
CA GLU A 61 8.66 1.68 -15.65
C GLU A 61 9.39 1.30 -14.37
N ASP A 62 9.15 2.04 -13.27
CA ASP A 62 9.81 1.77 -11.99
C ASP A 62 9.32 0.48 -11.34
N VAL A 63 8.11 0.05 -11.67
CA VAL A 63 7.46 -1.11 -11.03
C VAL A 63 7.13 -2.24 -12.03
N ALA A 64 7.50 -2.08 -13.30
CA ALA A 64 7.11 -3.01 -14.37
C ALA A 64 7.56 -4.46 -14.13
N ASP A 65 8.71 -4.65 -13.48
CA ASP A 65 9.28 -5.98 -13.22
C ASP A 65 9.05 -6.47 -11.79
N LEU A 66 8.22 -5.76 -11.02
CA LEU A 66 7.96 -6.11 -9.62
C LEU A 66 6.75 -7.04 -9.51
N PRO A 67 6.68 -7.81 -8.40
CA PRO A 67 5.49 -8.62 -8.11
C PRO A 67 4.28 -7.73 -7.81
N THR A 68 3.08 -8.30 -7.92
CA THR A 68 1.85 -7.65 -7.52
C THR A 68 1.67 -7.72 -6.01
N ILE A 69 0.73 -6.91 -5.47
CA ILE A 69 0.47 -6.87 -4.03
C ILE A 69 0.03 -8.22 -3.46
N GLU A 70 -0.50 -9.11 -4.29
CA GLU A 70 -0.95 -10.44 -3.86
C GLU A 70 0.15 -11.22 -3.15
N THR A 71 1.40 -11.01 -3.53
CA THR A 71 2.54 -11.70 -2.89
C THR A 71 2.75 -11.25 -1.44
N ALA A 72 2.28 -10.07 -1.07
CA ALA A 72 2.44 -9.52 0.27
C ALA A 72 1.19 -9.68 1.15
N ILE A 73 0.05 -10.09 0.60
CA ILE A 73 -1.20 -10.16 1.36
C ILE A 73 -1.10 -11.04 2.61
N PRO A 74 -0.52 -12.26 2.58
CA PRO A 74 -0.39 -13.06 3.79
C PRO A 74 0.40 -12.35 4.90
N ARG A 75 1.49 -11.71 4.54
CA ARG A 75 2.31 -10.96 5.51
C ARG A 75 1.58 -9.73 6.04
N LEU A 76 0.85 -9.02 5.17
CA LEU A 76 0.04 -7.88 5.57
C LEU A 76 -1.04 -8.28 6.57
N ARG A 77 -1.75 -9.36 6.30
CA ARG A 77 -2.76 -9.88 7.23
C ARG A 77 -2.17 -10.22 8.59
N GLU A 78 -0.99 -10.83 8.61
CA GLU A 78 -0.28 -11.17 9.85
C GLU A 78 0.07 -9.91 10.64
N ILE A 79 0.64 -8.90 9.98
CA ILE A 79 1.04 -7.64 10.62
C ILE A 79 -0.18 -6.93 11.22
N PHE A 80 -1.24 -6.76 10.44
CA PHE A 80 -2.43 -6.04 10.90
C PHE A 80 -3.21 -6.80 11.96
N ALA A 81 -3.27 -8.12 11.88
CA ALA A 81 -3.91 -8.95 12.91
C ALA A 81 -3.21 -8.83 14.27
N GLY A 82 -1.91 -8.63 14.27
CA GLY A 82 -1.12 -8.47 15.49
C GLY A 82 -1.05 -7.05 16.02
N ALA A 83 -1.58 -6.07 15.30
CA ALA A 83 -1.49 -4.66 15.69
C ALA A 83 -2.64 -4.28 16.63
N ASP A 84 -2.31 -3.59 17.73
CA ASP A 84 -3.29 -3.02 18.65
C ASP A 84 -3.65 -1.59 18.27
N GLU A 85 -2.73 -0.89 17.63
CA GLU A 85 -2.90 0.50 17.23
C GLU A 85 -2.26 0.72 15.86
N ILE A 86 -2.96 1.42 14.99
CA ILE A 86 -2.49 1.77 13.65
C ILE A 86 -2.38 3.28 13.56
N ILE A 87 -1.20 3.77 13.19
CA ILE A 87 -0.91 5.19 13.11
C ILE A 87 -0.49 5.52 11.66
N GLY A 88 -1.02 6.61 11.13
CA GLY A 88 -0.66 7.09 9.80
C GLY A 88 -1.19 8.49 9.58
N TYR A 89 -0.72 9.11 8.50
CA TYR A 89 -1.14 10.46 8.15
C TYR A 89 -2.61 10.50 7.70
N ASN A 90 -3.02 9.54 6.88
CA ASN A 90 -4.39 9.42 6.39
C ASN A 90 -4.84 7.96 6.41
N VAL A 91 -4.96 7.42 7.62
CA VAL A 91 -5.19 5.99 7.86
C VAL A 91 -6.45 5.47 7.18
N GLY A 92 -7.54 6.24 7.22
CA GLY A 92 -8.80 5.82 6.58
C GLY A 92 -8.64 5.61 5.08
N PHE A 93 -7.90 6.47 4.41
CA PHE A 93 -7.59 6.36 2.99
C PHE A 93 -6.77 5.09 2.72
N ASP A 94 -5.69 4.90 3.45
CA ASP A 94 -4.80 3.75 3.26
C ASP A 94 -5.49 2.42 3.57
N LEU A 95 -6.31 2.38 4.63
CA LEU A 95 -7.08 1.18 4.99
C LEU A 95 -8.13 0.83 3.92
N GLY A 96 -8.69 1.84 3.26
CA GLY A 96 -9.62 1.63 2.14
C GLY A 96 -8.97 0.85 1.00
N PHE A 97 -7.74 1.18 0.66
CA PHE A 97 -6.97 0.45 -0.36
C PHE A 97 -6.63 -0.97 0.07
N LEU A 98 -6.25 -1.18 1.33
CA LEU A 98 -5.97 -2.52 1.85
C LEU A 98 -7.23 -3.38 1.86
N SER A 99 -8.36 -2.82 2.28
CA SER A 99 -9.65 -3.51 2.28
C SER A 99 -10.03 -3.96 0.86
N ALA A 100 -9.78 -3.13 -0.13
CA ALA A 100 -10.11 -3.44 -1.52
C ALA A 100 -9.35 -4.65 -2.07
N VAL A 101 -8.17 -4.97 -1.50
CA VAL A 101 -7.38 -6.14 -1.90
C VAL A 101 -7.50 -7.31 -0.91
N GLY A 102 -8.38 -7.20 0.08
CA GLY A 102 -8.72 -8.30 0.98
C GLY A 102 -7.86 -8.42 2.23
N VAL A 103 -7.22 -7.34 2.63
CA VAL A 103 -6.45 -7.33 3.89
C VAL A 103 -7.30 -6.99 5.12
#